data_ebe5851fb2ba17f03cd907c639b11990
#
_entry.id   ebe5851fb2ba17f03cd907c639b11990
#
_cell.length_a   1.000
_cell.length_b   1.000
_cell.length_c   1.000
_cell.angle_alpha   90.00
_cell.angle_beta   90.00
_cell.angle_gamma   90.00
#
_symmetry.space_group_name_H-M   'P 1'
#
loop_
_entity.id
_entity.type
_entity.pdbx_description
1 polymer ?
#
loop_
_entity_poly.entity_id
_entity_poly.type
_entity_poly.pdbx_seq_one_letter_code
_entity_poly.pdbx_strand_id
1 'polypeptide(L)'
;MIQRRLLTTICRMTEEAKRLAGCAAVDNHVKNNQVLGIGSGSTIVHAARQLILQNGLNLSDLERHPELDVAIDGADEVDSNLNLIKGGGGCLAQEKIVAGCAKSFIVIADYRKDSKNFGDQWKKGIPIEVLPMAYVPIIKSIQKQFGGVAELRMAVSKAGPVVTDNGNFLLDWKFDRVHDWNTINTAIKMIPGVVDTGLFINMAERVYFGMEDGSVSIRDKPVH
;
A
#
# COMPACT_ATOMS: atom_id res chain seq x y z
N MET A 1 1.97 34.52 -5.84
CA MET A 1 2.98 33.94 -6.75
C MET A 1 3.99 33.02 -6.04
N ILE A 2 4.44 33.33 -4.82
CA ILE A 2 5.40 32.54 -4.01
C ILE A 2 4.83 31.16 -3.63
N GLN A 3 3.58 31.08 -3.19
CA GLN A 3 2.93 29.83 -2.76
C GLN A 3 2.79 28.79 -3.89
N ARG A 4 2.53 29.20 -5.13
CA ARG A 4 2.50 28.31 -6.31
C ARG A 4 3.89 27.76 -6.67
N ARG A 5 4.95 28.55 -6.53
CA ARG A 5 6.32 28.10 -6.79
C ARG A 5 6.79 27.06 -5.75
N LEU A 6 6.47 27.28 -4.45
CA LEU A 6 6.78 26.33 -3.39
C LEU A 6 6.08 24.97 -3.62
N LEU A 7 4.77 24.97 -3.90
CA LEU A 7 3.99 23.77 -4.19
C LEU A 7 4.53 23.00 -5.40
N THR A 8 4.91 23.72 -6.47
CA THR A 8 5.50 23.10 -7.67
C THR A 8 6.88 22.48 -7.38
N THR A 9 7.68 23.12 -6.53
CA THR A 9 9.00 22.61 -6.13
C THR A 9 8.87 21.36 -5.26
N ILE A 10 8.02 21.38 -4.24
CA ILE A 10 7.75 20.24 -3.37
C ILE A 10 7.20 19.04 -4.18
N CYS A 11 6.29 19.29 -5.13
CA CYS A 11 5.75 18.26 -6.00
C CYS A 11 6.85 17.61 -6.86
N ARG A 12 7.76 18.40 -7.43
CA ARG A 12 8.89 17.89 -8.22
C ARG A 12 9.87 17.08 -7.37
N MET A 13 10.21 17.52 -6.16
CA MET A 13 11.08 16.78 -5.23
C MET A 13 10.46 15.45 -4.81
N THR A 14 9.15 15.42 -4.59
CA THR A 14 8.44 14.16 -4.26
C THR A 14 8.41 13.17 -5.42
N GLU A 15 8.21 13.63 -6.65
CA GLU A 15 8.21 12.76 -7.83
C GLU A 15 9.63 12.20 -8.09
N GLU A 16 10.66 13.00 -7.88
CA GLU A 16 12.05 12.54 -7.97
C GLU A 16 12.38 11.52 -6.87
N ALA A 17 11.96 11.74 -5.63
CA ALA A 17 12.12 10.78 -4.54
C ALA A 17 11.46 9.43 -4.85
N LYS A 18 10.24 9.43 -5.39
CA LYS A 18 9.55 8.21 -5.84
C LYS A 18 10.31 7.49 -6.97
N ARG A 19 10.81 8.25 -7.93
CA ARG A 19 11.60 7.72 -9.05
C ARG A 19 12.86 7.02 -8.56
N LEU A 20 13.62 7.66 -7.68
CA LEU A 20 14.86 7.11 -7.12
C LEU A 20 14.61 5.82 -6.31
N ALA A 21 13.59 5.79 -5.46
CA ALA A 21 13.18 4.58 -4.74
C ALA A 21 12.81 3.44 -5.70
N GLY A 22 12.01 3.75 -6.75
CA GLY A 22 11.63 2.77 -7.77
C GLY A 22 12.81 2.21 -8.54
N CYS A 23 13.73 3.08 -9.00
CA CYS A 23 14.95 2.65 -9.69
C CYS A 23 15.82 1.77 -8.80
N ALA A 24 16.08 2.18 -7.55
CA ALA A 24 16.89 1.40 -6.62
C ALA A 24 16.29 0.02 -6.33
N ALA A 25 14.97 -0.08 -6.18
CA ALA A 25 14.31 -1.38 -5.99
C ALA A 25 14.48 -2.30 -7.22
N VAL A 26 14.27 -1.75 -8.42
CA VAL A 26 14.44 -2.51 -9.67
C VAL A 26 15.88 -2.98 -9.82
N ASP A 27 16.86 -2.08 -9.69
CA ASP A 27 18.29 -2.39 -9.91
C ASP A 27 18.81 -3.45 -8.91
N ASN A 28 18.28 -3.49 -7.70
CA ASN A 28 18.72 -4.42 -6.65
C ASN A 28 17.97 -5.76 -6.64
N HIS A 29 16.72 -5.82 -7.09
CA HIS A 29 15.88 -7.00 -6.92
C HIS A 29 15.44 -7.67 -8.21
N VAL A 30 15.43 -6.97 -9.34
CA VAL A 30 14.95 -7.52 -10.61
C VAL A 30 16.10 -8.12 -11.43
N LYS A 31 15.93 -9.38 -11.83
CA LYS A 31 16.88 -10.14 -12.65
C LYS A 31 16.20 -10.69 -13.89
N ASN A 32 17.00 -11.06 -14.88
CA ASN A 32 16.48 -11.70 -16.09
C ASN A 32 15.73 -13.01 -15.75
N ASN A 33 14.65 -13.27 -16.49
CA ASN A 33 13.81 -14.47 -16.38
C ASN A 33 13.01 -14.58 -15.07
N GLN A 34 12.84 -13.49 -14.33
CA GLN A 34 11.95 -13.47 -13.16
C GLN A 34 10.51 -13.13 -13.57
N VAL A 35 9.56 -13.68 -12.82
CA VAL A 35 8.15 -13.29 -12.87
C VAL A 35 7.91 -12.23 -11.81
N LEU A 36 7.48 -11.05 -12.27
CA LEU A 36 7.35 -9.87 -11.41
C LEU A 36 5.89 -9.53 -11.14
N GLY A 37 5.56 -9.35 -9.88
CA GLY A 37 4.34 -8.70 -9.44
C GLY A 37 4.57 -7.19 -9.36
N ILE A 38 3.66 -6.42 -9.94
CA ILE A 38 3.73 -4.96 -9.91
C ILE A 38 2.45 -4.43 -9.30
N GLY A 39 2.61 -3.64 -8.24
CA GLY A 39 1.51 -3.01 -7.52
C GLY A 39 0.88 -1.86 -8.29
N SER A 40 0.11 -1.06 -7.58
CA SER A 40 -0.63 0.08 -8.16
C SER A 40 -0.19 1.42 -7.57
N GLY A 41 -0.66 2.53 -8.16
CA GLY A 41 -0.44 3.87 -7.67
C GLY A 41 0.74 4.63 -8.28
N SER A 42 0.87 5.89 -7.89
CA SER A 42 1.78 6.84 -8.55
C SER A 42 3.26 6.52 -8.39
N THR A 43 3.66 5.88 -7.29
CA THR A 43 5.06 5.53 -7.04
C THR A 43 5.50 4.36 -7.91
N ILE A 44 4.62 3.37 -8.10
CA ILE A 44 4.94 2.17 -8.85
C ILE A 44 5.10 2.42 -10.36
N VAL A 45 4.46 3.46 -10.89
CA VAL A 45 4.60 3.86 -12.30
C VAL A 45 6.07 4.08 -12.68
N HIS A 46 6.90 4.59 -11.77
CA HIS A 46 8.32 4.81 -12.03
C HIS A 46 9.08 3.49 -12.17
N ALA A 47 8.84 2.50 -11.31
CA ALA A 47 9.44 1.17 -11.41
C ALA A 47 8.95 0.43 -12.66
N ALA A 48 7.64 0.40 -12.89
CA ALA A 48 7.04 -0.25 -14.05
C ALA A 48 7.53 0.37 -15.37
N ARG A 49 7.63 1.70 -15.44
CA ARG A 49 8.12 2.40 -16.63
C ARG A 49 9.58 2.05 -16.94
N GLN A 50 10.43 2.01 -15.92
CA GLN A 50 11.83 1.60 -16.09
C GLN A 50 11.92 0.18 -16.63
N LEU A 51 11.19 -0.78 -16.07
CA LEU A 51 11.18 -2.16 -16.47
C LEU A 51 10.68 -2.34 -17.92
N ILE A 52 9.56 -1.71 -18.28
CA ILE A 52 8.96 -1.81 -19.61
C ILE A 52 9.89 -1.21 -20.67
N LEU A 53 10.43 -0.02 -20.42
CA LEU A 53 11.31 0.67 -21.39
C LEU A 53 12.65 -0.04 -21.58
N GLN A 54 13.17 -0.70 -20.53
CA GLN A 54 14.48 -1.36 -20.60
C GLN A 54 14.43 -2.79 -21.15
N ASN A 55 13.34 -3.52 -20.93
CA ASN A 55 13.33 -4.97 -21.10
C ASN A 55 12.21 -5.53 -21.99
N GLY A 56 11.28 -4.72 -22.50
CA GLY A 56 10.20 -5.19 -23.38
C GLY A 56 9.35 -6.30 -22.73
N LEU A 57 8.89 -6.10 -21.49
CA LEU A 57 8.22 -7.14 -20.71
C LEU A 57 6.87 -7.56 -21.30
N ASN A 58 6.56 -8.84 -21.18
CA ASN A 58 5.25 -9.39 -21.50
C ASN A 58 4.30 -9.24 -20.29
N LEU A 59 3.12 -8.68 -20.54
CA LEU A 59 2.05 -8.65 -19.53
C LEU A 59 1.44 -10.04 -19.37
N SER A 60 1.24 -10.47 -18.13
CA SER A 60 0.62 -11.73 -17.76
C SER A 60 -0.30 -11.55 -16.54
N ASP A 61 -0.79 -12.64 -16.00
CA ASP A 61 -1.71 -12.70 -14.86
C ASP A 61 -1.36 -13.87 -13.92
N LEU A 62 -2.01 -13.91 -12.75
CA LEU A 62 -1.80 -14.96 -11.73
C LEU A 62 -2.40 -16.31 -12.13
N GLU A 63 -3.30 -16.38 -13.10
CA GLU A 63 -3.80 -17.66 -13.62
C GLU A 63 -2.68 -18.42 -14.34
N ARG A 64 -1.85 -17.71 -15.10
CA ARG A 64 -0.71 -18.28 -15.84
C ARG A 64 0.54 -18.36 -14.98
N HIS A 65 0.73 -17.42 -14.08
CA HIS A 65 1.90 -17.31 -13.20
C HIS A 65 1.47 -17.12 -11.74
N PRO A 66 1.01 -18.19 -11.06
CA PRO A 66 0.54 -18.13 -9.68
C PRO A 66 1.65 -17.91 -8.65
N GLU A 67 2.91 -18.10 -9.03
CA GLU A 67 4.08 -17.85 -8.22
C GLU A 67 4.90 -16.72 -8.84
N LEU A 68 5.22 -15.71 -8.02
CA LEU A 68 6.02 -14.57 -8.43
C LEU A 68 7.37 -14.63 -7.72
N ASP A 69 8.44 -14.20 -8.41
CA ASP A 69 9.76 -14.11 -7.78
C ASP A 69 9.87 -12.89 -6.88
N VAL A 70 9.42 -11.74 -7.40
CA VAL A 70 9.44 -10.47 -6.67
C VAL A 70 8.14 -9.72 -6.92
N ALA A 71 7.54 -9.15 -5.88
CA ALA A 71 6.51 -8.12 -6.02
C ALA A 71 7.08 -6.77 -5.57
N ILE A 72 6.79 -5.72 -6.32
CA ILE A 72 7.16 -4.34 -5.98
C ILE A 72 5.90 -3.50 -5.90
N ASP A 73 5.67 -2.83 -4.76
CA ASP A 73 4.49 -1.98 -4.57
C ASP A 73 4.80 -0.77 -3.68
N GLY A 74 3.87 0.20 -3.68
CA GLY A 74 3.90 1.36 -2.81
C GLY A 74 3.25 1.10 -1.44
N ALA A 75 3.32 2.10 -0.55
CA ALA A 75 2.59 2.11 0.70
C ALA A 75 2.03 3.50 1.01
N ASP A 76 0.94 3.53 1.78
CA ASP A 76 0.39 4.79 2.33
C ASP A 76 1.12 5.19 3.61
N GLU A 77 1.55 4.21 4.41
CA GLU A 77 2.39 4.37 5.60
C GLU A 77 3.21 3.11 5.85
N VAL A 78 4.41 3.27 6.41
CA VAL A 78 5.32 2.17 6.80
C VAL A 78 5.74 2.41 8.24
N ASP A 79 5.51 1.44 9.13
CA ASP A 79 5.95 1.53 10.53
C ASP A 79 7.41 1.06 10.72
N SER A 80 7.90 1.16 11.96
CA SER A 80 9.27 0.77 12.30
C SER A 80 9.55 -0.74 12.13
N ASN A 81 8.51 -1.58 12.08
CA ASN A 81 8.61 -3.03 11.92
C ASN A 81 8.37 -3.48 10.46
N LEU A 82 8.32 -2.55 9.51
CA LEU A 82 7.96 -2.78 8.11
C LEU A 82 6.54 -3.33 7.91
N ASN A 83 5.64 -3.10 8.85
CA ASN A 83 4.23 -3.26 8.55
C ASN A 83 3.75 -2.07 7.72
N LEU A 84 2.74 -2.28 6.88
CA LEU A 84 2.27 -1.26 5.95
C LEU A 84 0.79 -0.98 6.15
N ILE A 85 0.41 0.29 5.97
CA ILE A 85 -0.96 0.65 5.58
C ILE A 85 -0.95 0.86 4.08
N LYS A 86 -1.88 0.20 3.39
CA LYS A 86 -2.14 0.29 1.95
C LYS A 86 -3.64 0.42 1.68
N GLY A 87 -4.00 0.68 0.44
CA GLY A 87 -5.40 0.77 0.03
C GLY A 87 -5.97 2.18 -0.01
N GLY A 88 -5.15 3.22 0.16
CA GLY A 88 -5.55 4.60 -0.06
C GLY A 88 -6.08 4.83 -1.48
N GLY A 89 -5.55 4.12 -2.47
CA GLY A 89 -6.00 4.09 -3.87
C GLY A 89 -7.19 3.17 -4.15
N GLY A 90 -7.54 2.26 -3.23
CA GLY A 90 -8.70 1.38 -3.36
C GLY A 90 -8.43 -0.02 -3.92
N CYS A 91 -7.18 -0.44 -4.11
CA CYS A 91 -6.81 -1.71 -4.73
C CYS A 91 -6.22 -2.74 -3.73
N LEU A 92 -6.48 -2.57 -2.43
CA LEU A 92 -5.79 -3.31 -1.35
C LEU A 92 -5.86 -4.83 -1.50
N ALA A 93 -7.00 -5.39 -1.90
CA ALA A 93 -7.16 -6.83 -2.00
C ALA A 93 -6.31 -7.41 -3.14
N GLN A 94 -6.33 -6.81 -4.32
CA GLN A 94 -5.49 -7.22 -5.45
C GLN A 94 -4.00 -7.05 -5.14
N GLU A 95 -3.61 -5.92 -4.54
CA GLU A 95 -2.24 -5.66 -4.11
C GLU A 95 -1.75 -6.71 -3.10
N LYS A 96 -2.60 -7.10 -2.13
CA LYS A 96 -2.25 -8.10 -1.13
C LYS A 96 -2.12 -9.50 -1.72
N ILE A 97 -2.99 -9.86 -2.67
CA ILE A 97 -2.90 -11.13 -3.40
C ILE A 97 -1.57 -11.22 -4.15
N VAL A 98 -1.24 -10.18 -4.92
CA VAL A 98 0.03 -10.12 -5.67
C VAL A 98 1.23 -10.21 -4.74
N ALA A 99 1.25 -9.44 -3.65
CA ALA A 99 2.31 -9.49 -2.66
C ALA A 99 2.43 -10.87 -1.99
N GLY A 100 1.28 -11.52 -1.70
CA GLY A 100 1.23 -12.86 -1.10
C GLY A 100 1.67 -13.99 -2.02
N CYS A 101 1.61 -13.81 -3.34
CA CYS A 101 2.10 -14.78 -4.34
C CYS A 101 3.61 -14.65 -4.61
N ALA A 102 4.27 -13.61 -4.09
CA ALA A 102 5.68 -13.36 -4.34
C ALA A 102 6.58 -13.99 -3.26
N LYS A 103 7.74 -14.51 -3.70
CA LYS A 103 8.79 -15.00 -2.80
C LYS A 103 9.43 -13.86 -2.00
N SER A 104 9.51 -12.66 -2.61
CA SER A 104 10.03 -11.45 -1.99
C SER A 104 9.11 -10.27 -2.28
N PHE A 105 8.71 -9.53 -1.24
CA PHE A 105 7.89 -8.34 -1.38
C PHE A 105 8.69 -7.10 -0.98
N ILE A 106 8.93 -6.24 -1.97
CA ILE A 106 9.73 -5.02 -1.87
C ILE A 106 8.80 -3.80 -1.94
N VAL A 107 9.01 -2.87 -1.03
CA VAL A 107 8.20 -1.66 -0.96
C VAL A 107 9.00 -0.43 -1.39
N ILE A 108 8.37 0.44 -2.16
CA ILE A 108 8.94 1.72 -2.59
C ILE A 108 8.04 2.85 -2.10
N ALA A 109 8.63 3.85 -1.47
CA ALA A 109 7.90 4.97 -0.89
C ALA A 109 8.72 6.27 -0.96
N ASP A 110 8.07 7.40 -0.80
CA ASP A 110 8.77 8.64 -0.45
C ASP A 110 8.87 8.79 1.08
N TYR A 111 9.82 9.62 1.54
CA TYR A 111 10.14 9.82 2.96
C TYR A 111 8.94 10.17 3.85
N ARG A 112 7.88 10.76 3.31
CA ARG A 112 6.64 11.12 4.04
C ARG A 112 5.81 9.92 4.46
N LYS A 113 6.16 8.72 3.98
CA LYS A 113 5.48 7.46 4.34
C LYS A 113 6.18 6.74 5.49
N ASP A 114 7.37 7.22 5.87
CA ASP A 114 8.13 6.69 6.99
C ASP A 114 7.54 7.15 8.32
N SER A 115 7.13 6.21 9.16
CA SER A 115 6.52 6.44 10.46
C SER A 115 7.15 5.54 11.53
N LYS A 116 7.07 5.98 12.76
CA LYS A 116 7.39 5.12 13.91
C LYS A 116 6.21 4.20 14.21
N ASN A 117 5.00 4.75 14.19
CA ASN A 117 3.75 4.02 14.43
C ASN A 117 2.74 4.37 13.34
N PHE A 118 1.80 3.47 13.09
CA PHE A 118 0.67 3.78 12.23
C PHE A 118 -0.13 4.97 12.76
N GLY A 119 -0.56 5.81 11.83
CA GLY A 119 -1.27 7.05 12.11
C GLY A 119 -0.36 8.26 12.36
N ASP A 120 0.97 8.12 12.37
CA ASP A 120 1.87 9.25 12.50
C ASP A 120 1.80 10.16 11.26
N GLN A 121 1.79 9.58 10.06
CA GLN A 121 1.73 10.30 8.78
C GLN A 121 0.38 10.12 8.08
N TRP A 122 -0.16 8.90 8.04
CA TRP A 122 -1.41 8.59 7.39
C TRP A 122 -2.60 8.77 8.32
N LYS A 123 -3.36 9.86 8.13
CA LYS A 123 -4.50 10.24 9.00
C LYS A 123 -5.87 9.75 8.51
N LYS A 124 -5.92 9.08 7.35
CA LYS A 124 -7.21 8.65 6.76
C LYS A 124 -7.77 7.36 7.38
N GLY A 125 -6.98 6.69 8.22
CA GLY A 125 -7.36 5.43 8.83
C GLY A 125 -6.93 4.20 8.02
N ILE A 126 -7.25 3.02 8.52
CA ILE A 126 -6.95 1.75 7.87
C ILE A 126 -8.07 1.43 6.88
N PRO A 127 -7.76 1.27 5.57
CA PRO A 127 -8.75 0.84 4.59
C PRO A 127 -9.16 -0.61 4.83
N ILE A 128 -10.45 -0.92 4.65
CA ILE A 128 -11.00 -2.27 4.79
C ILE A 128 -11.96 -2.50 3.63
N GLU A 129 -11.71 -3.49 2.81
CA GLU A 129 -12.58 -3.88 1.72
C GLU A 129 -13.65 -4.83 2.22
N VAL A 130 -14.92 -4.53 1.90
CA VAL A 130 -16.08 -5.22 2.46
C VAL A 130 -17.15 -5.48 1.38
N LEU A 131 -17.89 -6.58 1.52
CA LEU A 131 -19.08 -6.82 0.71
C LEU A 131 -20.09 -5.67 0.88
N PRO A 132 -20.69 -5.15 -0.19
CA PRO A 132 -21.60 -4.01 -0.12
C PRO A 132 -22.75 -4.16 0.89
N MET A 133 -23.36 -5.32 0.99
CA MET A 133 -24.45 -5.56 1.94
C MET A 133 -24.00 -5.57 3.41
N ALA A 134 -22.71 -5.75 3.68
CA ALA A 134 -22.17 -5.97 5.03
C ALA A 134 -21.58 -4.72 5.67
N TYR A 135 -21.49 -3.58 4.98
CA TYR A 135 -20.72 -2.43 5.46
C TYR A 135 -21.24 -1.87 6.79
N VAL A 136 -22.55 -1.76 7.01
CA VAL A 136 -23.10 -1.24 8.28
C VAL A 136 -22.86 -2.18 9.46
N PRO A 137 -23.16 -3.51 9.38
CA PRO A 137 -22.80 -4.45 10.43
C PRO A 137 -21.30 -4.45 10.76
N ILE A 138 -20.43 -4.38 9.75
CA ILE A 138 -18.98 -4.36 9.96
C ILE A 138 -18.55 -3.09 10.68
N ILE A 139 -19.03 -1.90 10.28
CA ILE A 139 -18.76 -0.63 10.99
C ILE A 139 -19.08 -0.77 12.48
N LYS A 140 -20.30 -1.26 12.80
CA LYS A 140 -20.73 -1.44 14.20
C LYS A 140 -19.84 -2.43 14.95
N SER A 141 -19.46 -3.52 14.31
CA SER A 141 -18.59 -4.55 14.88
C SER A 141 -17.19 -4.02 15.19
N ILE A 142 -16.57 -3.32 14.25
CA ILE A 142 -15.24 -2.73 14.40
C ILE A 142 -15.24 -1.71 15.56
N GLN A 143 -16.18 -0.76 15.55
CA GLN A 143 -16.26 0.28 16.58
C GLN A 143 -16.52 -0.31 17.97
N LYS A 144 -17.37 -1.34 18.06
CA LYS A 144 -17.65 -2.03 19.32
C LYS A 144 -16.44 -2.79 19.88
N GLN A 145 -15.69 -3.47 19.02
CA GLN A 145 -14.59 -4.36 19.44
C GLN A 145 -13.27 -3.62 19.63
N PHE A 146 -12.98 -2.65 18.78
CA PHE A 146 -11.65 -2.04 18.66
C PHE A 146 -11.63 -0.54 18.94
N GLY A 147 -12.81 0.10 19.07
CA GLY A 147 -12.92 1.55 19.25
C GLY A 147 -12.73 2.31 17.94
N GLY A 148 -12.46 3.60 18.07
CA GLY A 148 -12.28 4.48 16.92
C GLY A 148 -13.55 4.71 16.10
N VAL A 149 -13.40 5.19 14.87
CA VAL A 149 -14.50 5.50 13.93
C VAL A 149 -14.23 4.84 12.59
N ALA A 150 -15.14 3.99 12.15
CA ALA A 150 -15.12 3.41 10.80
C ALA A 150 -16.18 4.09 9.93
N GLU A 151 -15.80 4.54 8.75
CA GLU A 151 -16.65 5.29 7.83
C GLU A 151 -16.65 4.65 6.44
N LEU A 152 -17.81 4.67 5.76
CA LEU A 152 -17.89 4.27 4.36
C LEU A 152 -17.16 5.30 3.50
N ARG A 153 -16.21 4.85 2.67
CA ARG A 153 -15.49 5.73 1.78
C ARG A 153 -16.39 6.22 0.64
N MET A 154 -16.63 7.52 0.62
CA MET A 154 -17.40 8.16 -0.45
C MET A 154 -16.48 8.57 -1.60
N ALA A 155 -16.98 8.46 -2.82
CA ALA A 155 -16.26 8.90 -4.00
C ALA A 155 -16.17 10.43 -4.06
N VAL A 156 -15.05 10.93 -4.61
CA VAL A 156 -14.80 12.39 -4.72
C VAL A 156 -15.38 12.96 -6.01
N SER A 157 -15.31 12.21 -7.13
CA SER A 157 -15.67 12.70 -8.47
C SER A 157 -16.98 12.11 -9.02
N LYS A 158 -17.69 11.32 -8.22
CA LYS A 158 -19.02 10.79 -8.53
C LYS A 158 -19.88 10.73 -7.28
N ALA A 159 -21.20 10.63 -7.43
CA ALA A 159 -22.12 10.36 -6.32
C ALA A 159 -21.97 8.93 -5.81
N GLY A 160 -22.22 8.72 -4.51
CA GLY A 160 -22.21 7.41 -3.86
C GLY A 160 -20.82 6.96 -3.35
N PRO A 161 -20.74 5.72 -2.86
CA PRO A 161 -19.52 5.17 -2.31
C PRO A 161 -18.48 4.86 -3.40
N VAL A 162 -17.23 4.74 -2.98
CA VAL A 162 -16.17 4.11 -3.79
C VAL A 162 -16.52 2.64 -3.95
N VAL A 163 -16.43 2.16 -5.18
CA VAL A 163 -16.56 0.74 -5.52
C VAL A 163 -15.21 0.27 -6.04
N THR A 164 -14.69 -0.82 -5.47
CA THR A 164 -13.42 -1.41 -5.90
C THR A 164 -13.57 -2.13 -7.24
N ASP A 165 -12.46 -2.46 -7.89
CA ASP A 165 -12.46 -3.27 -9.13
C ASP A 165 -13.08 -4.67 -8.91
N ASN A 166 -13.16 -5.11 -7.65
CA ASN A 166 -13.81 -6.36 -7.27
C ASN A 166 -15.33 -6.21 -7.00
N GLY A 167 -15.90 -5.00 -7.18
CA GLY A 167 -17.31 -4.70 -6.90
C GLY A 167 -17.64 -4.50 -5.43
N ASN A 168 -16.65 -4.33 -4.56
CA ASN A 168 -16.81 -4.18 -3.13
C ASN A 168 -16.79 -2.71 -2.69
N PHE A 169 -17.17 -2.44 -1.42
CA PHE A 169 -17.04 -1.14 -0.80
C PHE A 169 -15.75 -1.07 0.04
N LEU A 170 -15.38 0.16 0.40
CA LEU A 170 -14.27 0.45 1.28
C LEU A 170 -14.76 1.17 2.53
N LEU A 171 -14.27 0.71 3.67
CA LEU A 171 -14.34 1.44 4.92
C LEU A 171 -12.96 2.03 5.23
N ASP A 172 -12.94 3.21 5.85
CA ASP A 172 -11.73 3.78 6.44
C ASP A 172 -11.91 3.78 7.96
N TRP A 173 -11.12 2.96 8.66
CA TRP A 173 -11.17 2.88 10.13
C TRP A 173 -10.10 3.78 10.76
N LYS A 174 -10.54 4.87 11.34
CA LYS A 174 -9.74 5.80 12.15
C LYS A 174 -9.67 5.28 13.58
N PHE A 175 -8.58 4.57 13.88
CA PHE A 175 -8.33 4.04 15.22
C PHE A 175 -7.96 5.16 16.20
N ASP A 176 -8.26 4.97 17.48
CA ASP A 176 -8.06 5.95 18.56
C ASP A 176 -6.84 5.65 19.45
N ARG A 177 -6.21 4.49 19.28
CA ARG A 177 -5.04 4.03 20.04
C ARG A 177 -4.18 3.09 19.21
N VAL A 178 -2.95 2.90 19.65
CA VAL A 178 -2.05 1.88 19.07
C VAL A 178 -2.52 0.49 19.50
N HIS A 179 -2.50 -0.42 18.57
CA HIS A 179 -2.93 -1.80 18.75
C HIS A 179 -1.77 -2.78 18.47
N ASP A 180 -1.93 -4.04 18.88
CA ASP A 180 -1.20 -5.14 18.25
C ASP A 180 -1.81 -5.41 16.87
N TRP A 181 -1.14 -4.89 15.85
CA TRP A 181 -1.66 -4.90 14.48
C TRP A 181 -1.83 -6.28 13.89
N ASN A 182 -1.04 -7.27 14.32
CA ASN A 182 -1.21 -8.65 13.88
C ASN A 182 -2.52 -9.24 14.40
N THR A 183 -2.78 -9.09 15.70
CA THR A 183 -4.02 -9.53 16.35
C THR A 183 -5.23 -8.81 15.74
N ILE A 184 -5.16 -7.49 15.58
CA ILE A 184 -6.26 -6.70 15.00
C ILE A 184 -6.55 -7.08 13.56
N ASN A 185 -5.52 -7.22 12.74
CA ASN A 185 -5.67 -7.64 11.34
C ASN A 185 -6.43 -8.97 11.25
N THR A 186 -6.01 -9.95 12.03
CA THR A 186 -6.66 -11.26 12.09
C THR A 186 -8.11 -11.14 12.55
N ALA A 187 -8.37 -10.40 13.63
CA ALA A 187 -9.71 -10.26 14.19
C ALA A 187 -10.68 -9.54 13.21
N ILE A 188 -10.23 -8.49 12.52
CA ILE A 188 -11.05 -7.80 11.52
C ILE A 188 -11.36 -8.73 10.35
N LYS A 189 -10.38 -9.49 9.86
CA LYS A 189 -10.57 -10.43 8.74
C LYS A 189 -11.57 -11.56 9.07
N MET A 190 -11.75 -11.89 10.33
CA MET A 190 -12.75 -12.88 10.79
C MET A 190 -14.18 -12.34 10.85
N ILE A 191 -14.41 -11.04 10.67
CA ILE A 191 -15.76 -10.47 10.64
C ILE A 191 -16.44 -10.84 9.32
N PRO A 192 -17.61 -11.51 9.32
CA PRO A 192 -18.31 -11.88 8.10
C PRO A 192 -18.58 -10.68 7.18
N GLY A 193 -18.18 -10.81 5.92
CA GLY A 193 -18.32 -9.76 4.90
C GLY A 193 -17.08 -8.87 4.73
N VAL A 194 -16.06 -8.99 5.57
CA VAL A 194 -14.74 -8.42 5.31
C VAL A 194 -14.05 -9.26 4.25
N VAL A 195 -13.60 -8.61 3.18
CA VAL A 195 -12.80 -9.22 2.11
C VAL A 195 -11.33 -9.21 2.51
N ASP A 196 -10.77 -8.04 2.78
CA ASP A 196 -9.43 -7.88 3.34
C ASP A 196 -9.24 -6.49 3.97
N THR A 197 -8.11 -6.29 4.64
CA THR A 197 -7.72 -5.03 5.27
C THR A 197 -6.53 -4.41 4.55
N GLY A 198 -6.34 -3.11 4.70
CA GLY A 198 -5.14 -2.40 4.27
C GLY A 198 -3.92 -2.61 5.19
N LEU A 199 -4.01 -3.48 6.18
CA LEU A 199 -2.87 -3.87 7.02
C LEU A 199 -2.08 -4.98 6.33
N PHE A 200 -0.85 -4.68 5.90
CA PHE A 200 0.11 -5.65 5.34
C PHE A 200 1.15 -5.94 6.42
N ILE A 201 0.85 -6.93 7.24
CA ILE A 201 1.62 -7.26 8.45
C ILE A 201 2.64 -8.35 8.15
N ASN A 202 3.91 -8.10 8.49
CA ASN A 202 5.03 -9.03 8.30
C ASN A 202 5.26 -9.48 6.84
N MET A 203 4.75 -8.75 5.85
CA MET A 203 4.84 -9.13 4.44
C MET A 203 6.08 -8.53 3.75
N ALA A 204 6.41 -7.27 4.02
CA ALA A 204 7.53 -6.61 3.38
C ALA A 204 8.88 -7.16 3.89
N GLU A 205 9.79 -7.41 2.96
CA GLU A 205 11.18 -7.81 3.24
C GLU A 205 12.08 -6.59 3.36
N ARG A 206 11.87 -5.61 2.48
CA ARG A 206 12.68 -4.38 2.39
C ARG A 206 11.85 -3.21 1.89
N VAL A 207 12.17 -2.02 2.39
CA VAL A 207 11.58 -0.76 1.93
C VAL A 207 12.66 0.19 1.44
N TYR A 208 12.43 0.81 0.30
CA TYR A 208 13.23 1.89 -0.26
C TYR A 208 12.49 3.20 -0.10
N PHE A 209 13.04 4.12 0.67
CA PHE A 209 12.52 5.47 0.84
C PHE A 209 13.31 6.46 -0.01
N GLY A 210 12.68 7.09 -0.99
CA GLY A 210 13.26 8.24 -1.65
C GLY A 210 13.22 9.43 -0.71
N MET A 211 14.39 10.00 -0.42
CA MET A 211 14.56 11.09 0.54
C MET A 211 14.44 12.46 -0.14
N GLU A 212 14.23 13.48 0.66
CA GLU A 212 14.08 14.87 0.19
C GLU A 212 15.37 15.42 -0.43
N ASP A 213 16.50 14.98 0.06
CA ASP A 213 17.85 15.38 -0.41
C ASP A 213 18.30 14.67 -1.70
N GLY A 214 17.45 13.80 -2.27
CA GLY A 214 17.76 13.01 -3.45
C GLY A 214 18.51 11.70 -3.16
N SER A 215 18.71 11.34 -1.90
CA SER A 215 19.24 10.04 -1.51
C SER A 215 18.13 8.96 -1.45
N VAL A 216 18.53 7.70 -1.30
CA VAL A 216 17.63 6.58 -1.03
C VAL A 216 18.02 5.95 0.30
N SER A 217 17.09 5.95 1.25
CA SER A 217 17.22 5.24 2.51
C SER A 217 16.63 3.84 2.37
N ILE A 218 17.30 2.83 2.90
CA ILE A 218 16.89 1.43 2.84
C ILE A 218 16.63 0.94 4.25
N ARG A 219 15.51 0.25 4.43
CA ARG A 219 15.19 -0.43 5.69
C ARG A 219 14.86 -1.89 5.42
N ASP A 220 15.57 -2.77 6.12
CA ASP A 220 15.33 -4.21 6.08
C ASP A 220 14.39 -4.64 7.20
N LYS A 221 13.75 -5.80 7.01
CA LYS A 221 12.92 -6.41 8.04
C LYS A 221 13.80 -6.69 9.28
N PRO A 222 13.37 -6.29 10.48
CA PRO A 222 14.10 -6.62 11.71
C PRO A 222 14.31 -8.14 11.82
N VAL A 223 15.55 -8.54 12.10
CA VAL A 223 15.87 -9.93 12.43
C VAL A 223 15.49 -10.14 13.89
N HIS A 224 14.51 -10.98 14.16
CA HIS A 224 14.07 -11.37 15.50
C HIS A 224 14.76 -12.64 15.95
#